data_4e1c9bc8d02a196be990b11152de83ba
#
_entry.id   4e1c9bc8d02a196be990b11152de83ba
#
_cell.length_a   1.000
_cell.length_b   1.000
_cell.length_c   1.000
_cell.angle_alpha   90.00
_cell.angle_beta   90.00
_cell.angle_gamma   90.00
#
_symmetry.space_group_name_H-M   'P 1'
#
loop_
_entity.id
_entity.type
_entity.pdbx_description
1 polymer ?
#
loop_
_entity_poly.entity_id
_entity_poly.type
_entity_poly.pdbx_seq_one_letter_code
_entity_poly.pdbx_strand_id
1 'polypeptide(L)'
;MKTGIIGLGAMGFPIAMHLHQAGHLACAWNRTHATAEALAAHCGNLEIAVSPAALAARCELILISVSADADLRQVIEAMLPTLTPGTIIVDTSTVSAATAHDVARQVAAQGAQFLDAPVSGGVEGAKNAALVMMVGGDAAALEKARATLHAIAQRIVHMGPSGSGQAAKAVNQIMAAGINQAVTEALAFAQAMQLPLDKVIEVVSGGAAGNWFLSHRGATMIRDSYPPGFKVALHHKDLAICKHMADEANLPLPITEMTLMHYKNLMEAGYGAEDISALFRLKKP
;
A
#
# COMPACT_ATOMS: atom_id res chain seq x y z
N MET A 1 -18.32 7.10 -13.82
CA MET A 1 -17.75 5.86 -14.39
C MET A 1 -18.24 4.69 -13.56
N LYS A 2 -18.66 3.61 -14.22
CA LYS A 2 -19.05 2.38 -13.55
C LYS A 2 -17.77 1.70 -13.02
N THR A 3 -17.62 1.67 -11.70
CA THR A 3 -16.36 1.28 -11.06
C THR A 3 -16.47 -0.11 -10.44
N GLY A 4 -15.47 -0.95 -10.67
CA GLY A 4 -15.27 -2.23 -9.99
C GLY A 4 -14.07 -2.20 -9.05
N ILE A 5 -14.06 -3.08 -8.04
CA ILE A 5 -12.90 -3.29 -7.19
C ILE A 5 -12.54 -4.76 -7.09
N ILE A 6 -11.24 -5.05 -7.17
CA ILE A 6 -10.65 -6.38 -7.03
C ILE A 6 -9.68 -6.38 -5.86
N GLY A 7 -9.90 -7.31 -4.92
CA GLY A 7 -9.10 -7.42 -3.70
C GLY A 7 -9.67 -6.60 -2.55
N LEU A 8 -10.19 -7.29 -1.56
CA LEU A 8 -10.90 -6.74 -0.39
C LEU A 8 -10.15 -7.07 0.92
N GLY A 9 -8.81 -6.95 0.87
CA GLY A 9 -7.98 -7.06 2.06
C GLY A 9 -8.12 -5.86 2.99
N ALA A 10 -7.15 -5.69 3.91
CA ALA A 10 -7.14 -4.62 4.91
C ALA A 10 -7.22 -3.20 4.29
N MET A 11 -6.71 -3.03 3.07
CA MET A 11 -6.79 -1.77 2.32
C MET A 11 -8.03 -1.72 1.41
N GLY A 12 -8.26 -2.77 0.61
CA GLY A 12 -9.30 -2.77 -0.41
C GLY A 12 -10.73 -2.73 0.15
N PHE A 13 -10.98 -3.33 1.32
CA PHE A 13 -12.31 -3.30 1.92
C PHE A 13 -12.76 -1.87 2.30
N PRO A 14 -12.00 -1.08 3.09
CA PRO A 14 -12.36 0.31 3.36
C PRO A 14 -12.39 1.19 2.10
N ILE A 15 -11.50 0.96 1.12
CA ILE A 15 -11.55 1.62 -0.19
C ILE A 15 -12.90 1.36 -0.88
N ALA A 16 -13.35 0.09 -0.91
CA ALA A 16 -14.64 -0.27 -1.50
C ALA A 16 -15.82 0.42 -0.79
N MET A 17 -15.79 0.52 0.53
CA MET A 17 -16.80 1.21 1.32
C MET A 17 -16.93 2.69 0.94
N HIS A 18 -15.80 3.40 0.81
CA HIS A 18 -15.81 4.80 0.41
C HIS A 18 -16.27 4.99 -1.04
N LEU A 19 -15.87 4.13 -1.96
CA LEU A 19 -16.38 4.14 -3.34
C LEU A 19 -17.89 3.91 -3.39
N HIS A 20 -18.40 3.01 -2.56
CA HIS A 20 -19.83 2.77 -2.45
C HIS A 20 -20.58 3.99 -1.90
N GLN A 21 -20.12 4.56 -0.79
CA GLN A 21 -20.70 5.76 -0.17
C GLN A 21 -20.74 6.96 -1.12
N ALA A 22 -19.72 7.08 -1.98
CA ALA A 22 -19.65 8.11 -3.02
C ALA A 22 -20.51 7.78 -4.27
N GLY A 23 -21.20 6.64 -4.31
CA GLY A 23 -22.04 6.23 -5.44
C GLY A 23 -21.27 5.76 -6.68
N HIS A 24 -19.97 5.44 -6.55
CA HIS A 24 -19.14 5.00 -7.66
C HIS A 24 -19.08 3.49 -7.82
N LEU A 25 -19.14 2.71 -6.72
CA LEU A 25 -18.95 1.27 -6.75
C LEU A 25 -20.17 0.53 -7.32
N ALA A 26 -19.95 -0.23 -8.39
CA ALA A 26 -20.97 -1.02 -9.05
C ALA A 26 -20.77 -2.52 -8.86
N CYS A 27 -19.52 -2.98 -8.73
CA CYS A 27 -19.19 -4.40 -8.66
C CYS A 27 -17.92 -4.63 -7.84
N ALA A 28 -17.84 -5.77 -7.15
CA ALA A 28 -16.65 -6.17 -6.41
C ALA A 28 -16.29 -7.64 -6.67
N TRP A 29 -15.00 -7.95 -6.55
CA TRP A 29 -14.52 -9.33 -6.54
C TRP A 29 -13.40 -9.52 -5.54
N ASN A 30 -13.37 -10.69 -4.90
CA ASN A 30 -12.26 -11.10 -4.03
C ASN A 30 -12.04 -12.60 -4.13
N ARG A 31 -10.78 -13.04 -4.08
CA ARG A 31 -10.39 -14.46 -4.12
C ARG A 31 -11.11 -15.28 -3.03
N THR A 32 -11.20 -14.75 -1.83
CA THR A 32 -12.03 -15.32 -0.75
C THR A 32 -13.44 -14.75 -0.87
N HIS A 33 -14.37 -15.53 -1.37
CA HIS A 33 -15.74 -15.10 -1.69
C HIS A 33 -16.48 -14.51 -0.47
N ALA A 34 -16.34 -15.13 0.70
CA ALA A 34 -16.96 -14.66 1.94
C ALA A 34 -16.61 -13.20 2.30
N THR A 35 -15.41 -12.70 1.91
CA THR A 35 -15.05 -11.28 2.10
C THR A 35 -15.87 -10.36 1.19
N ALA A 36 -16.16 -10.80 -0.03
CA ALA A 36 -16.99 -10.02 -0.96
C ALA A 36 -18.46 -10.02 -0.51
N GLU A 37 -18.97 -11.15 0.00
CA GLU A 37 -20.30 -11.25 0.59
C GLU A 37 -20.44 -10.34 1.82
N ALA A 38 -19.40 -10.28 2.69
CA ALA A 38 -19.36 -9.35 3.81
C ALA A 38 -19.45 -7.89 3.35
N LEU A 39 -18.77 -7.52 2.27
CA LEU A 39 -18.89 -6.18 1.68
C LEU A 39 -20.31 -5.93 1.16
N ALA A 40 -20.91 -6.87 0.43
CA ALA A 40 -22.26 -6.75 -0.09
C ALA A 40 -23.32 -6.58 1.03
N ALA A 41 -23.13 -7.25 2.17
CA ALA A 41 -24.00 -7.08 3.33
C ALA A 41 -23.98 -5.65 3.90
N HIS A 42 -22.87 -4.92 3.75
CA HIS A 42 -22.76 -3.51 4.14
C HIS A 42 -23.27 -2.54 3.06
N CYS A 43 -23.19 -2.95 1.79
CA CYS A 43 -23.46 -2.10 0.63
C CYS A 43 -24.84 -2.34 -0.02
N GLY A 44 -25.66 -3.21 0.54
CA GLY A 44 -27.01 -3.50 0.01
C GLY A 44 -26.98 -4.17 -1.37
N ASN A 45 -27.25 -3.42 -2.43
CA ASN A 45 -27.37 -3.95 -3.80
C ASN A 45 -26.03 -4.05 -4.57
N LEU A 46 -24.90 -4.18 -3.89
CA LEU A 46 -23.60 -4.33 -4.56
C LEU A 46 -23.51 -5.69 -5.27
N GLU A 47 -23.21 -5.67 -6.55
CA GLU A 47 -22.98 -6.88 -7.32
C GLU A 47 -21.63 -7.51 -6.95
N ILE A 48 -21.62 -8.81 -6.69
CA ILE A 48 -20.40 -9.59 -6.51
C ILE A 48 -20.15 -10.40 -7.77
N ALA A 49 -19.03 -10.09 -8.46
CA ALA A 49 -18.66 -10.81 -9.66
C ALA A 49 -18.18 -12.23 -9.33
N VAL A 50 -18.45 -13.16 -10.23
CA VAL A 50 -17.99 -14.56 -10.10
C VAL A 50 -16.50 -14.73 -10.45
N SER A 51 -15.91 -13.76 -11.17
CA SER A 51 -14.50 -13.77 -11.57
C SER A 51 -14.01 -12.35 -11.90
N PRO A 52 -12.67 -12.12 -11.96
CA PRO A 52 -12.10 -10.88 -12.46
C PRO A 52 -12.57 -10.55 -13.89
N ALA A 53 -12.67 -11.56 -14.76
CA ALA A 53 -13.17 -11.40 -16.13
C ALA A 53 -14.63 -10.88 -16.15
N ALA A 54 -15.50 -11.43 -15.32
CA ALA A 54 -16.92 -11.00 -15.23
C ALA A 54 -17.04 -9.55 -14.73
N LEU A 55 -16.14 -9.12 -13.83
CA LEU A 55 -16.06 -7.73 -13.36
C LEU A 55 -15.56 -6.82 -14.48
N ALA A 56 -14.49 -7.22 -15.19
CA ALA A 56 -13.86 -6.43 -16.24
C ALA A 56 -14.82 -6.14 -17.41
N ALA A 57 -15.65 -7.13 -17.79
CA ALA A 57 -16.67 -6.98 -18.84
C ALA A 57 -17.73 -5.90 -18.54
N ARG A 58 -17.83 -5.39 -17.32
CA ARG A 58 -18.93 -4.52 -16.86
C ARG A 58 -18.51 -3.16 -16.34
N CYS A 59 -17.21 -2.98 -16.09
CA CYS A 59 -16.69 -1.78 -15.44
C CYS A 59 -15.81 -0.96 -16.39
N GLU A 60 -15.97 0.36 -16.33
CA GLU A 60 -15.16 1.32 -17.08
C GLU A 60 -13.88 1.70 -16.32
N LEU A 61 -13.93 1.62 -14.98
CA LEU A 61 -12.83 1.85 -14.07
C LEU A 61 -12.70 0.64 -13.12
N ILE A 62 -11.52 0.10 -12.99
CA ILE A 62 -11.26 -1.07 -12.13
C ILE A 62 -10.13 -0.73 -11.16
N LEU A 63 -10.45 -0.69 -9.86
CA LEU A 63 -9.42 -0.59 -8.83
C LEU A 63 -8.95 -2.01 -8.45
N ILE A 64 -7.63 -2.14 -8.28
CA ILE A 64 -7.00 -3.38 -7.79
C ILE A 64 -6.27 -3.07 -6.49
N SER A 65 -6.40 -3.97 -5.50
CA SER A 65 -5.70 -3.88 -4.22
C SER A 65 -5.31 -5.29 -3.76
N VAL A 66 -4.15 -5.76 -4.22
CA VAL A 66 -3.64 -7.10 -3.96
C VAL A 66 -2.30 -7.07 -3.22
N SER A 67 -1.77 -8.25 -2.83
CA SER A 67 -0.66 -8.31 -1.89
C SER A 67 0.72 -8.35 -2.54
N ALA A 68 0.83 -8.87 -3.78
CA ALA A 68 2.10 -9.15 -4.43
C ALA A 68 2.03 -9.07 -5.96
N ASP A 69 3.20 -9.03 -6.61
CA ASP A 69 3.36 -9.04 -8.07
C ASP A 69 2.63 -10.21 -8.73
N ALA A 70 2.75 -11.40 -8.17
CA ALA A 70 2.09 -12.61 -8.71
C ALA A 70 0.55 -12.49 -8.65
N ASP A 71 -0.01 -11.94 -7.57
CA ASP A 71 -1.45 -11.73 -7.45
C ASP A 71 -1.95 -10.72 -8.51
N LEU A 72 -1.19 -9.63 -8.73
CA LEU A 72 -1.54 -8.63 -9.75
C LEU A 72 -1.53 -9.26 -11.16
N ARG A 73 -0.45 -9.98 -11.50
CA ARG A 73 -0.33 -10.67 -12.80
C ARG A 73 -1.50 -11.63 -13.02
N GLN A 74 -1.82 -12.47 -12.04
CA GLN A 74 -2.94 -13.42 -12.10
C GLN A 74 -4.29 -12.73 -12.35
N VAL A 75 -4.55 -11.63 -11.64
CA VAL A 75 -5.80 -10.85 -11.80
C VAL A 75 -5.86 -10.23 -13.20
N ILE A 76 -4.76 -9.63 -13.67
CA ILE A 76 -4.70 -9.04 -15.00
C ILE A 76 -4.91 -10.09 -16.09
N GLU A 77 -4.19 -11.21 -16.05
CA GLU A 77 -4.35 -12.31 -17.01
C GLU A 77 -5.80 -12.79 -17.09
N ALA A 78 -6.48 -12.91 -15.97
CA ALA A 78 -7.88 -13.30 -15.94
C ALA A 78 -8.82 -12.25 -16.54
N MET A 79 -8.47 -10.97 -16.53
CA MET A 79 -9.29 -9.88 -17.09
C MET A 79 -9.05 -9.64 -18.58
N LEU A 80 -7.83 -9.87 -19.09
CA LEU A 80 -7.45 -9.52 -20.48
C LEU A 80 -8.48 -9.93 -21.55
N PRO A 81 -9.08 -11.15 -21.51
CA PRO A 81 -10.02 -11.59 -22.56
C PRO A 81 -11.33 -10.77 -22.60
N THR A 82 -11.66 -10.06 -21.54
CA THR A 82 -12.94 -9.36 -21.38
C THR A 82 -12.77 -7.85 -21.20
N LEU A 83 -11.52 -7.35 -21.17
CA LEU A 83 -11.27 -5.92 -21.15
C LEU A 83 -11.80 -5.25 -22.39
N THR A 84 -12.51 -4.15 -22.20
CA THR A 84 -13.01 -3.32 -23.32
C THR A 84 -12.07 -2.15 -23.57
N PRO A 85 -11.90 -1.72 -24.84
CA PRO A 85 -11.15 -0.51 -25.15
C PRO A 85 -11.65 0.69 -24.36
N GLY A 86 -10.72 1.47 -23.80
CA GLY A 86 -11.04 2.63 -22.98
C GLY A 86 -11.23 2.35 -21.48
N THR A 87 -11.28 1.08 -21.04
CA THR A 87 -11.26 0.72 -19.61
C THR A 87 -9.99 1.26 -18.95
N ILE A 88 -10.12 1.80 -17.74
CA ILE A 88 -9.00 2.27 -16.94
C ILE A 88 -8.82 1.32 -15.74
N ILE A 89 -7.63 0.77 -15.59
CA ILE A 89 -7.23 -0.04 -14.42
C ILE A 89 -6.34 0.82 -13.54
N VAL A 90 -6.66 0.88 -12.24
CA VAL A 90 -5.89 1.60 -11.21
C VAL A 90 -5.43 0.60 -10.18
N ASP A 91 -4.15 0.28 -10.18
CA ASP A 91 -3.56 -0.64 -9.21
C ASP A 91 -3.01 0.12 -8.00
N THR A 92 -3.63 -0.09 -6.84
CA THR A 92 -3.21 0.52 -5.56
C THR A 92 -2.23 -0.35 -4.79
N SER A 93 -1.86 -1.51 -5.33
CA SER A 93 -0.92 -2.45 -4.71
C SER A 93 0.51 -1.90 -4.73
N THR A 94 1.35 -2.40 -3.82
CA THR A 94 2.80 -2.18 -3.90
C THR A 94 3.43 -3.39 -4.57
N VAL A 95 3.89 -3.18 -5.81
CA VAL A 95 4.54 -4.17 -6.68
C VAL A 95 5.82 -3.57 -7.26
N SER A 96 6.61 -4.36 -7.99
CA SER A 96 7.80 -3.87 -8.68
C SER A 96 7.43 -2.96 -9.87
N ALA A 97 8.28 -1.97 -10.17
CA ALA A 97 8.11 -1.14 -11.37
C ALA A 97 8.14 -2.00 -12.66
N ALA A 98 8.95 -3.06 -12.68
CA ALA A 98 8.99 -4.01 -13.80
C ALA A 98 7.63 -4.69 -14.01
N THR A 99 6.96 -5.13 -12.94
CA THR A 99 5.59 -5.69 -13.03
C THR A 99 4.60 -4.64 -13.52
N ALA A 100 4.68 -3.40 -13.04
CA ALA A 100 3.81 -2.33 -13.51
C ALA A 100 3.99 -2.06 -15.02
N HIS A 101 5.23 -2.03 -15.51
CA HIS A 101 5.54 -1.88 -16.94
C HIS A 101 4.98 -3.04 -17.78
N ASP A 102 5.17 -4.29 -17.34
CA ASP A 102 4.69 -5.47 -18.03
C ASP A 102 3.17 -5.50 -18.13
N VAL A 103 2.49 -5.23 -17.03
CA VAL A 103 1.03 -5.15 -16.96
C VAL A 103 0.51 -4.01 -17.84
N ALA A 104 1.13 -2.84 -17.79
CA ALA A 104 0.73 -1.70 -18.64
C ALA A 104 0.77 -2.05 -20.13
N ARG A 105 1.81 -2.79 -20.58
CA ARG A 105 1.91 -3.26 -21.98
C ARG A 105 0.80 -4.23 -22.36
N GLN A 106 0.50 -5.19 -21.47
CA GLN A 106 -0.56 -6.20 -21.70
C GLN A 106 -1.94 -5.53 -21.79
N VAL A 107 -2.24 -4.61 -20.88
CA VAL A 107 -3.50 -3.87 -20.83
C VAL A 107 -3.63 -2.94 -22.03
N ALA A 108 -2.56 -2.25 -22.43
CA ALA A 108 -2.54 -1.40 -23.64
C ALA A 108 -2.81 -2.17 -24.92
N ALA A 109 -2.35 -3.42 -25.03
CA ALA A 109 -2.64 -4.29 -26.16
C ALA A 109 -4.14 -4.60 -26.34
N GLN A 110 -4.96 -4.43 -25.30
CA GLN A 110 -6.41 -4.53 -25.33
C GLN A 110 -7.10 -3.18 -25.55
N GLY A 111 -6.35 -2.10 -25.82
CA GLY A 111 -6.89 -0.75 -25.96
C GLY A 111 -7.34 -0.10 -24.65
N ALA A 112 -6.97 -0.67 -23.50
CA ALA A 112 -7.24 -0.19 -22.17
C ALA A 112 -6.05 0.59 -21.58
N GLN A 113 -6.23 1.26 -20.44
CA GLN A 113 -5.20 2.05 -19.75
C GLN A 113 -4.88 1.45 -18.39
N PHE A 114 -3.60 1.46 -18.01
CA PHE A 114 -3.15 1.03 -16.69
C PHE A 114 -2.45 2.18 -15.97
N LEU A 115 -2.85 2.40 -14.71
CA LEU A 115 -2.25 3.36 -13.80
C LEU A 115 -1.70 2.58 -12.59
N ASP A 116 -0.39 2.61 -12.39
CA ASP A 116 0.22 2.16 -11.14
C ASP A 116 0.07 3.28 -10.11
N ALA A 117 -0.75 3.04 -9.12
CA ALA A 117 -1.21 4.07 -8.18
C ALA A 117 -1.06 3.64 -6.71
N PRO A 118 0.12 3.16 -6.29
CA PRO A 118 0.34 2.78 -4.90
C PRO A 118 0.06 3.95 -3.95
N VAL A 119 -0.30 3.58 -2.71
CA VAL A 119 -0.79 4.53 -1.72
C VAL A 119 0.07 4.59 -0.47
N SER A 120 0.06 5.74 0.19
CA SER A 120 0.58 5.95 1.54
C SER A 120 -0.55 6.39 2.48
N GLY A 121 -0.41 6.09 3.79
CA GLY A 121 -1.42 6.36 4.83
C GLY A 121 -1.86 5.09 5.57
N GLY A 122 -1.48 3.91 5.09
CA GLY A 122 -1.78 2.62 5.72
C GLY A 122 -3.28 2.35 5.84
N VAL A 123 -3.64 1.40 6.68
CA VAL A 123 -5.04 1.02 6.94
C VAL A 123 -5.84 2.19 7.52
N GLU A 124 -5.21 3.03 8.33
CA GLU A 124 -5.82 4.23 8.90
C GLU A 124 -6.24 5.22 7.81
N GLY A 125 -5.32 5.54 6.88
CA GLY A 125 -5.61 6.40 5.74
C GLY A 125 -6.71 5.83 4.83
N ALA A 126 -6.75 4.50 4.63
CA ALA A 126 -7.81 3.86 3.86
C ALA A 126 -9.18 3.97 4.55
N LYS A 127 -9.24 3.79 5.88
CA LYS A 127 -10.48 3.92 6.67
C LYS A 127 -11.03 5.35 6.67
N ASN A 128 -10.16 6.35 6.60
CA ASN A 128 -10.53 7.76 6.70
C ASN A 128 -10.60 8.48 5.33
N ALA A 129 -10.53 7.75 4.22
CA ALA A 129 -10.44 8.31 2.85
C ALA A 129 -9.31 9.35 2.70
N ALA A 130 -8.23 9.20 3.46
CA ALA A 130 -7.12 10.15 3.57
C ALA A 130 -5.82 9.62 2.95
N LEU A 131 -5.92 8.73 1.95
CA LEU A 131 -4.76 8.20 1.27
C LEU A 131 -4.04 9.27 0.44
N VAL A 132 -2.73 9.13 0.36
CA VAL A 132 -1.89 9.84 -0.62
C VAL A 132 -1.53 8.85 -1.71
N MET A 133 -1.90 9.16 -2.95
CA MET A 133 -1.75 8.29 -4.10
C MET A 133 -0.65 8.82 -5.03
N MET A 134 0.31 7.97 -5.36
CA MET A 134 1.41 8.25 -6.28
C MET A 134 1.13 7.54 -7.60
N VAL A 135 0.81 8.28 -8.67
CA VAL A 135 0.28 7.69 -9.90
C VAL A 135 1.29 7.76 -11.03
N GLY A 136 1.63 6.60 -11.59
CA GLY A 136 2.33 6.46 -12.86
C GLY A 136 1.36 6.03 -13.96
N GLY A 137 1.61 6.49 -15.19
CA GLY A 137 0.83 6.16 -16.36
C GLY A 137 0.35 7.38 -17.15
N ASP A 138 -0.65 7.19 -18.01
CA ASP A 138 -1.18 8.24 -18.87
C ASP A 138 -1.94 9.31 -18.05
N ALA A 139 -1.54 10.59 -18.22
CA ALA A 139 -2.14 11.71 -17.51
C ALA A 139 -3.62 11.92 -17.84
N ALA A 140 -4.03 11.67 -19.09
CA ALA A 140 -5.43 11.85 -19.50
C ALA A 140 -6.32 10.74 -18.92
N ALA A 141 -5.80 9.52 -18.79
CA ALA A 141 -6.48 8.44 -18.07
C ALA A 141 -6.64 8.77 -16.58
N LEU A 142 -5.60 9.32 -15.95
CA LEU A 142 -5.68 9.79 -14.56
C LEU A 142 -6.76 10.87 -14.39
N GLU A 143 -6.81 11.87 -15.27
CA GLU A 143 -7.81 12.93 -15.16
C GLU A 143 -9.24 12.39 -15.27
N LYS A 144 -9.49 11.38 -16.13
CA LYS A 144 -10.79 10.70 -16.22
C LYS A 144 -11.16 9.96 -14.92
N ALA A 145 -10.18 9.33 -14.26
CA ALA A 145 -10.39 8.58 -13.03
C ALA A 145 -10.45 9.48 -11.77
N ARG A 146 -9.91 10.69 -11.84
CA ARG A 146 -9.64 11.59 -10.70
C ARG A 146 -10.84 11.79 -9.77
N ALA A 147 -12.02 12.05 -10.31
CA ALA A 147 -13.23 12.27 -9.51
C ALA A 147 -13.57 11.03 -8.63
N THR A 148 -13.44 9.83 -9.19
CA THR A 148 -13.66 8.58 -8.45
C THR A 148 -12.56 8.35 -7.41
N LEU A 149 -11.30 8.64 -7.75
CA LEU A 149 -10.16 8.45 -6.85
C LEU A 149 -10.18 9.41 -5.65
N HIS A 150 -10.77 10.59 -5.79
CA HIS A 150 -10.96 11.52 -4.66
C HIS A 150 -11.91 10.98 -3.57
N ALA A 151 -12.73 9.97 -3.86
CA ALA A 151 -13.52 9.29 -2.84
C ALA A 151 -12.66 8.51 -1.81
N ILE A 152 -11.41 8.21 -2.15
CA ILE A 152 -10.53 7.36 -1.33
C ILE A 152 -9.18 8.01 -0.99
N ALA A 153 -8.82 9.08 -1.71
CA ALA A 153 -7.53 9.73 -1.57
C ALA A 153 -7.68 11.26 -1.42
N GLN A 154 -7.08 11.78 -0.35
CA GLN A 154 -7.00 13.22 -0.13
C GLN A 154 -6.04 13.91 -1.10
N ARG A 155 -4.99 13.21 -1.53
CA ARG A 155 -3.95 13.71 -2.41
C ARG A 155 -3.63 12.71 -3.51
N ILE A 156 -3.67 13.16 -4.76
CA ILE A 156 -3.38 12.36 -5.94
C ILE A 156 -2.32 13.09 -6.75
N VAL A 157 -1.13 12.49 -6.87
CA VAL A 157 0.03 13.10 -7.52
C VAL A 157 0.45 12.25 -8.72
N HIS A 158 0.43 12.84 -9.92
CA HIS A 158 0.99 12.21 -11.12
C HIS A 158 2.51 12.28 -11.07
N MET A 159 3.17 11.14 -11.07
CA MET A 159 4.61 11.00 -10.91
C MET A 159 5.37 10.87 -12.24
N GLY A 160 4.66 10.59 -13.34
CA GLY A 160 5.26 10.40 -14.66
C GLY A 160 4.67 9.18 -15.39
N PRO A 161 5.42 8.58 -16.32
CA PRO A 161 4.98 7.39 -17.07
C PRO A 161 4.75 6.19 -16.16
N SER A 162 4.21 5.10 -16.73
CA SER A 162 3.99 3.83 -16.00
C SER A 162 5.25 3.39 -15.27
N GLY A 163 5.09 2.88 -14.03
CA GLY A 163 6.16 2.50 -13.11
C GLY A 163 6.63 3.64 -12.20
N SER A 164 6.34 4.92 -12.54
CA SER A 164 6.77 6.08 -11.71
C SER A 164 6.05 6.13 -10.37
N GLY A 165 4.82 5.64 -10.29
CA GLY A 165 4.08 5.52 -9.01
C GLY A 165 4.78 4.52 -8.08
N GLN A 166 5.15 3.35 -8.59
CA GLN A 166 5.87 2.33 -7.82
C GLN A 166 7.27 2.81 -7.41
N ALA A 167 7.99 3.54 -8.29
CA ALA A 167 9.26 4.15 -7.95
C ALA A 167 9.12 5.18 -6.81
N ALA A 168 8.11 6.04 -6.87
CA ALA A 168 7.81 6.98 -5.78
C ALA A 168 7.41 6.26 -4.48
N LYS A 169 6.69 5.14 -4.58
CA LYS A 169 6.39 4.29 -3.42
C LYS A 169 7.66 3.69 -2.82
N ALA A 170 8.62 3.24 -3.64
CA ALA A 170 9.90 2.74 -3.15
C ALA A 170 10.65 3.81 -2.33
N VAL A 171 10.67 5.07 -2.78
CA VAL A 171 11.24 6.19 -2.00
C VAL A 171 10.54 6.31 -0.63
N ASN A 172 9.20 6.27 -0.60
CA ASN A 172 8.45 6.31 0.66
C ASN A 172 8.83 5.14 1.60
N GLN A 173 8.97 3.92 1.08
CA GLN A 173 9.27 2.73 1.89
C GLN A 173 10.70 2.77 2.44
N ILE A 174 11.67 3.22 1.65
CA ILE A 174 13.07 3.44 2.10
C ILE A 174 13.11 4.46 3.25
N MET A 175 12.41 5.59 3.10
CA MET A 175 12.33 6.60 4.17
C MET A 175 11.64 6.05 5.43
N ALA A 176 10.55 5.29 5.28
CA ALA A 176 9.87 4.67 6.42
C ALA A 176 10.78 3.69 7.18
N ALA A 177 11.62 2.92 6.47
CA ALA A 177 12.61 2.04 7.08
C ALA A 177 13.66 2.84 7.87
N GLY A 178 14.22 3.89 7.27
CA GLY A 178 15.22 4.72 7.92
C GLY A 178 14.69 5.44 9.16
N ILE A 179 13.49 6.00 9.09
CA ILE A 179 12.82 6.63 10.23
C ILE A 179 12.57 5.61 11.34
N ASN A 180 12.08 4.41 11.00
CA ASN A 180 11.82 3.36 11.98
C ASN A 180 13.12 2.90 12.67
N GLN A 181 14.22 2.72 11.93
CA GLN A 181 15.53 2.43 12.51
C GLN A 181 15.98 3.52 13.48
N ALA A 182 15.93 4.78 13.07
CA ALA A 182 16.36 5.90 13.90
C ALA A 182 15.53 6.04 15.17
N VAL A 183 14.19 5.94 15.08
CA VAL A 183 13.29 6.08 16.23
C VAL A 183 13.49 4.94 17.22
N THR A 184 13.56 3.68 16.74
CA THR A 184 13.72 2.52 17.63
C THR A 184 15.09 2.51 18.31
N GLU A 185 16.15 2.93 17.62
CA GLU A 185 17.50 3.05 18.19
C GLU A 185 17.59 4.17 19.22
N ALA A 186 17.03 5.34 18.92
CA ALA A 186 17.00 6.47 19.86
C ALA A 186 16.22 6.17 21.15
N LEU A 187 15.06 5.50 21.04
CA LEU A 187 14.29 5.10 22.22
C LEU A 187 15.01 4.03 23.04
N ALA A 188 15.69 3.08 22.40
CA ALA A 188 16.50 2.09 23.10
C ALA A 188 17.70 2.73 23.85
N PHE A 189 18.36 3.70 23.21
CA PHE A 189 19.41 4.50 23.84
C PHE A 189 18.86 5.27 25.05
N ALA A 190 17.72 5.93 24.92
CA ALA A 190 17.09 6.65 26.02
C ALA A 190 16.74 5.70 27.19
N GLN A 191 16.28 4.49 26.90
CA GLN A 191 16.01 3.47 27.90
C GLN A 191 17.29 3.03 28.62
N ALA A 192 18.37 2.79 27.89
CA ALA A 192 19.67 2.43 28.48
C ALA A 192 20.25 3.55 29.36
N MET A 193 19.98 4.83 29.00
CA MET A 193 20.34 6.02 29.81
C MET A 193 19.35 6.29 30.96
N GLN A 194 18.38 5.43 31.19
CA GLN A 194 17.36 5.55 32.25
C GLN A 194 16.56 6.87 32.19
N LEU A 195 16.37 7.41 30.98
CA LEU A 195 15.57 8.62 30.76
C LEU A 195 14.07 8.30 30.83
N PRO A 196 13.23 9.24 31.27
CA PRO A 196 11.78 9.09 31.25
C PRO A 196 11.28 9.13 29.79
N LEU A 197 10.96 7.96 29.20
CA LEU A 197 10.70 7.79 27.77
C LEU A 197 9.52 8.66 27.26
N ASP A 198 8.48 8.84 28.05
CA ASP A 198 7.35 9.70 27.68
C ASP A 198 7.82 11.16 27.46
N LYS A 199 8.68 11.67 28.36
CA LYS A 199 9.25 13.02 28.22
C LYS A 199 10.22 13.11 27.03
N VAL A 200 10.97 12.04 26.73
CA VAL A 200 11.83 11.99 25.56
C VAL A 200 10.99 12.10 24.29
N ILE A 201 9.90 11.34 24.19
CA ILE A 201 8.96 11.42 23.05
C ILE A 201 8.39 12.84 22.92
N GLU A 202 7.94 13.45 24.01
CA GLU A 202 7.38 14.81 24.02
C GLU A 202 8.39 15.82 23.48
N VAL A 203 9.60 15.86 24.06
CA VAL A 203 10.65 16.83 23.69
C VAL A 203 11.09 16.65 22.24
N VAL A 204 11.37 15.40 21.83
CA VAL A 204 11.86 15.12 20.47
C VAL A 204 10.78 15.38 19.42
N SER A 205 9.51 15.08 19.72
CA SER A 205 8.41 15.35 18.79
C SER A 205 8.22 16.84 18.49
N GLY A 206 8.59 17.73 19.40
CA GLY A 206 8.53 19.18 19.22
C GLY A 206 9.73 19.79 18.46
N GLY A 207 10.79 19.02 18.20
CA GLY A 207 12.02 19.48 17.58
C GLY A 207 12.19 19.04 16.11
N ALA A 208 13.35 19.38 15.54
CA ALA A 208 13.72 19.03 14.16
C ALA A 208 13.79 17.52 13.89
N ALA A 209 14.01 16.68 14.91
CA ALA A 209 13.98 15.22 14.82
C ALA A 209 12.56 14.66 14.95
N GLY A 210 11.55 15.49 15.23
CA GLY A 210 10.15 15.09 15.30
C GLY A 210 9.66 14.50 13.98
N ASN A 211 8.90 13.40 14.07
CA ASN A 211 8.36 12.74 12.90
C ASN A 211 7.06 12.00 13.26
N TRP A 212 6.27 11.70 12.22
CA TRP A 212 4.98 11.02 12.38
C TRP A 212 5.11 9.68 13.13
N PHE A 213 6.16 8.91 12.83
CA PHE A 213 6.33 7.57 13.40
C PHE A 213 6.58 7.61 14.91
N LEU A 214 7.44 8.52 15.38
CA LEU A 214 7.68 8.75 16.81
C LEU A 214 6.37 9.14 17.52
N SER A 215 5.63 10.12 16.97
CA SER A 215 4.41 10.64 17.57
C SER A 215 3.28 9.61 17.65
N HIS A 216 3.18 8.69 16.67
CA HIS A 216 2.08 7.73 16.60
C HIS A 216 2.44 6.32 17.10
N ARG A 217 3.72 5.97 17.16
CA ARG A 217 4.20 4.64 17.55
C ARG A 217 5.08 4.64 18.81
N GLY A 218 5.66 5.78 19.18
CA GLY A 218 6.56 5.88 20.35
C GLY A 218 5.91 5.34 21.61
N ALA A 219 4.70 5.80 21.93
CA ALA A 219 3.98 5.38 23.13
C ALA A 219 3.62 3.88 23.12
N THR A 220 3.37 3.25 21.98
CA THR A 220 3.12 1.81 21.90
C THR A 220 4.41 0.99 22.03
N MET A 221 5.52 1.48 21.46
CA MET A 221 6.85 0.86 21.61
C MET A 221 7.29 0.76 23.06
N ILE A 222 7.19 1.85 23.82
CA ILE A 222 7.60 1.85 25.24
C ILE A 222 6.72 0.97 26.12
N ARG A 223 5.48 0.66 25.71
CA ARG A 223 4.57 -0.28 26.37
C ARG A 223 4.69 -1.71 25.86
N ASP A 224 5.64 -2.00 24.96
CA ASP A 224 5.82 -3.30 24.32
C ASP A 224 4.56 -3.82 23.59
N SER A 225 3.82 -2.93 22.97
CA SER A 225 2.57 -3.22 22.26
C SER A 225 2.68 -2.81 20.79
N TYR A 226 2.43 -3.74 19.86
CA TYR A 226 2.67 -3.55 18.43
C TYR A 226 1.43 -3.91 17.60
N PRO A 227 0.28 -3.26 17.84
CA PRO A 227 -0.93 -3.50 17.07
C PRO A 227 -0.69 -3.17 15.58
N PRO A 228 -1.10 -4.05 14.64
CA PRO A 228 -0.70 -3.94 13.25
C PRO A 228 -1.38 -2.76 12.53
N GLY A 229 -0.65 -1.68 12.32
CA GLY A 229 -0.99 -0.63 11.35
C GLY A 229 -0.34 -0.90 9.99
N PHE A 230 0.93 -1.32 10.01
CA PHE A 230 1.66 -1.82 8.84
C PHE A 230 2.55 -3.00 9.27
N LYS A 231 2.26 -4.19 8.74
CA LYS A 231 2.92 -5.42 9.20
C LYS A 231 4.38 -5.50 8.78
N VAL A 232 5.23 -6.03 9.67
CA VAL A 232 6.66 -6.32 9.40
C VAL A 232 6.83 -7.11 8.11
N ALA A 233 6.07 -8.20 7.91
CA ALA A 233 6.19 -9.04 6.71
C ALA A 233 5.85 -8.27 5.41
N LEU A 234 4.90 -7.33 5.46
CA LEU A 234 4.54 -6.53 4.28
C LEU A 234 5.61 -5.47 3.98
N HIS A 235 6.15 -4.80 5.00
CA HIS A 235 7.23 -3.84 4.79
C HIS A 235 8.53 -4.55 4.35
N HIS A 236 8.82 -5.74 4.89
CA HIS A 236 9.92 -6.57 4.40
C HIS A 236 9.80 -6.86 2.89
N LYS A 237 8.60 -7.29 2.44
CA LYS A 237 8.33 -7.49 1.01
C LYS A 237 8.58 -6.20 0.21
N ASP A 238 8.06 -5.07 0.67
CA ASP A 238 8.21 -3.79 -0.02
C ASP A 238 9.69 -3.37 -0.10
N LEU A 239 10.46 -3.56 0.97
CA LEU A 239 11.90 -3.26 0.99
C LEU A 239 12.70 -4.21 0.09
N ALA A 240 12.27 -5.46 -0.07
CA ALA A 240 12.89 -6.38 -1.04
C ALA A 240 12.69 -5.88 -2.49
N ILE A 241 11.52 -5.33 -2.80
CA ILE A 241 11.26 -4.65 -4.08
C ILE A 241 12.19 -3.44 -4.24
N CYS A 242 12.31 -2.59 -3.20
CA CYS A 242 13.20 -1.42 -3.22
C CYS A 242 14.67 -1.84 -3.46
N LYS A 243 15.12 -2.90 -2.79
CA LYS A 243 16.49 -3.41 -2.96
C LYS A 243 16.73 -3.89 -4.38
N HIS A 244 15.80 -4.64 -4.96
CA HIS A 244 15.90 -5.10 -6.34
C HIS A 244 15.99 -3.94 -7.34
N MET A 245 15.13 -2.93 -7.20
CA MET A 245 15.16 -1.72 -8.04
C MET A 245 16.48 -0.94 -7.89
N ALA A 246 17.02 -0.88 -6.66
CA ALA A 246 18.30 -0.22 -6.40
C ALA A 246 19.49 -0.98 -6.99
N ASP A 247 19.46 -2.33 -6.99
CA ASP A 247 20.48 -3.16 -7.61
C ASP A 247 20.53 -2.96 -9.14
N GLU A 248 19.37 -2.86 -9.79
CA GLU A 248 19.29 -2.54 -11.22
C GLU A 248 19.87 -1.14 -11.53
N ALA A 249 19.74 -0.19 -10.59
CA ALA A 249 20.28 1.15 -10.70
C ALA A 249 21.74 1.26 -10.19
N ASN A 250 22.36 0.19 -9.72
CA ASN A 250 23.69 0.18 -9.07
C ASN A 250 23.78 1.13 -7.88
N LEU A 251 22.71 1.28 -7.09
CA LEU A 251 22.62 2.16 -5.92
C LEU A 251 22.66 1.35 -4.63
N PRO A 252 23.65 1.54 -3.73
CA PRO A 252 23.67 0.88 -2.43
C PRO A 252 22.61 1.45 -1.48
N LEU A 253 21.90 0.58 -0.75
CA LEU A 253 20.89 0.96 0.25
C LEU A 253 21.22 0.34 1.63
N PRO A 254 22.29 0.76 2.32
CA PRO A 254 22.76 0.09 3.53
C PRO A 254 21.73 0.04 4.67
N ILE A 255 20.94 1.10 4.87
CA ILE A 255 19.90 1.13 5.91
C ILE A 255 18.74 0.18 5.54
N THR A 256 18.37 0.10 4.27
CA THR A 256 17.35 -0.83 3.79
C THR A 256 17.81 -2.28 3.97
N GLU A 257 19.05 -2.60 3.64
CA GLU A 257 19.64 -3.93 3.79
C GLU A 257 19.68 -4.36 5.26
N MET A 258 20.10 -3.47 6.15
CA MET A 258 20.05 -3.70 7.60
C MET A 258 18.62 -3.92 8.08
N THR A 259 17.66 -3.16 7.57
CA THR A 259 16.24 -3.31 7.96
C THR A 259 15.66 -4.63 7.47
N LEU A 260 15.98 -5.05 6.25
CA LEU A 260 15.61 -6.37 5.73
C LEU A 260 16.11 -7.50 6.62
N MET A 261 17.37 -7.45 7.05
CA MET A 261 17.95 -8.43 7.99
C MET A 261 17.20 -8.43 9.33
N HIS A 262 16.94 -7.27 9.91
CA HIS A 262 16.22 -7.15 11.17
C HIS A 262 14.77 -7.67 11.06
N TYR A 263 14.06 -7.35 9.97
CA TYR A 263 12.70 -7.84 9.76
C TYR A 263 12.66 -9.34 9.53
N LYS A 264 13.67 -9.91 8.85
CA LYS A 264 13.81 -11.36 8.73
C LYS A 264 13.91 -12.01 10.11
N ASN A 265 14.76 -11.49 11.00
CA ASN A 265 14.90 -11.98 12.36
C ASN A 265 13.56 -11.89 13.15
N LEU A 266 12.83 -10.79 13.02
CA LEU A 266 11.51 -10.65 13.63
C LEU A 266 10.50 -11.66 13.09
N MET A 267 10.49 -11.92 11.79
CA MET A 267 9.59 -12.91 11.17
C MET A 267 9.92 -14.32 11.62
N GLU A 268 11.20 -14.69 11.71
CA GLU A 268 11.66 -15.98 12.23
C GLU A 268 11.30 -16.18 13.71
N ALA A 269 11.27 -15.09 14.50
CA ALA A 269 10.78 -15.08 15.87
C ALA A 269 9.25 -15.06 16.02
N GLY A 270 8.48 -15.07 14.90
CA GLY A 270 7.02 -15.11 14.91
C GLY A 270 6.33 -13.75 14.94
N TYR A 271 7.06 -12.63 14.83
CA TYR A 271 6.52 -11.26 14.90
C TYR A 271 6.16 -10.65 13.53
N GLY A 272 6.13 -11.44 12.46
CA GLY A 272 5.85 -10.95 11.11
C GLY A 272 4.48 -10.29 10.92
N ALA A 273 3.50 -10.61 11.76
CA ALA A 273 2.16 -10.03 11.75
C ALA A 273 2.01 -8.75 12.60
N GLU A 274 3.01 -8.41 13.42
CA GLU A 274 3.05 -7.19 14.23
C GLU A 274 3.33 -5.95 13.36
N ASP A 275 3.11 -4.77 13.94
CA ASP A 275 3.47 -3.49 13.33
C ASP A 275 4.99 -3.37 13.14
N ILE A 276 5.43 -2.62 12.12
CA ILE A 276 6.87 -2.39 11.84
C ILE A 276 7.62 -1.81 13.03
N SER A 277 6.93 -1.15 13.97
CA SER A 277 7.51 -0.67 15.24
C SER A 277 8.02 -1.79 16.16
N ALA A 278 7.64 -3.06 15.90
CA ALA A 278 8.21 -4.23 16.57
C ALA A 278 9.74 -4.35 16.39
N LEU A 279 10.33 -3.58 15.46
CA LEU A 279 11.78 -3.41 15.35
C LEU A 279 12.43 -3.02 16.68
N PHE A 280 11.71 -2.31 17.54
CA PHE A 280 12.17 -1.93 18.89
C PHE A 280 12.51 -3.15 19.76
N ARG A 281 11.87 -4.34 19.54
CA ARG A 281 12.20 -5.58 20.25
C ARG A 281 13.67 -5.98 20.12
N LEU A 282 14.26 -5.73 18.94
CA LEU A 282 15.67 -6.06 18.64
C LEU A 282 16.67 -5.03 19.17
N LYS A 283 16.20 -3.88 19.66
CA LYS A 283 17.03 -2.77 20.13
C LYS A 283 17.07 -2.65 21.64
N LYS A 284 16.14 -3.29 22.34
CA LYS A 284 16.08 -3.25 23.80
C LYS A 284 17.36 -3.84 24.40
N PRO A 285 17.90 -3.22 25.49
CA PRO A 285 19.04 -3.75 26.22
C PRO A 285 18.71 -5.08 26.92
#